data_d456ec161f25f7d0a03bd26d46b26e50
#
_entry.id   d456ec161f25f7d0a03bd26d46b26e50
#
_cell.length_a   1.000
_cell.length_b   1.000
_cell.length_c   1.000
_cell.angle_alpha   90.00
_cell.angle_beta   90.00
_cell.angle_gamma   90.00
#
_symmetry.space_group_name_H-M   'P 1'
#
loop_
_entity.id
_entity.type
_entity.pdbx_description
1 polymer ?
#
loop_
_entity_poly.entity_id
_entity_poly.type
_entity_poly.pdbx_seq_one_letter_code
_entity_poly.pdbx_strand_id
1 'polypeptide(L)'
;MSKSPIAWLEDVAEHDYDAAHNYLSLKFDEKRASEIVDRMRKAKLASRRANDILRATGLPALPLTDPGVQRDLLKLLNGEKLSPVLVSDQKPGADIADGYHRVSLAYNIDPFMSVPLRLG
;
A
#
# COMPACT_ATOMS: atom_id res chain seq x y z
N MET A 1 16.77 7.36 17.67
CA MET A 1 16.00 7.05 16.48
C MET A 1 14.53 7.28 16.71
N SER A 2 13.92 8.04 15.84
CA SER A 2 12.48 8.24 15.94
C SER A 2 11.75 7.01 15.42
N LYS A 3 10.75 6.56 16.13
CA LYS A 3 9.88 5.49 15.66
C LYS A 3 8.84 6.08 14.73
N SER A 4 8.44 5.29 13.71
CA SER A 4 7.31 5.67 12.88
C SER A 4 6.07 5.82 13.77
N PRO A 5 5.26 6.88 13.57
CA PRO A 5 3.99 6.99 14.28
C PRO A 5 2.99 5.91 13.85
N ILE A 6 3.17 5.31 12.67
CA ILE A 6 2.35 4.20 12.22
C ILE A 6 3.01 2.89 12.66
N ALA A 7 2.27 2.05 13.38
CA ALA A 7 2.68 0.69 13.67
C ALA A 7 2.20 -0.22 12.54
N TRP A 8 3.12 -0.99 11.96
CA TRP A 8 2.83 -1.87 10.83
C TRP A 8 2.78 -3.32 11.29
N LEU A 9 1.91 -4.11 10.67
CA LEU A 9 1.96 -5.57 10.82
C LEU A 9 3.30 -6.07 10.25
N GLU A 10 3.77 -7.21 10.75
CA GLU A 10 5.02 -7.81 10.28
C GLU A 10 4.94 -8.27 8.82
N ASP A 11 3.73 -8.57 8.35
CA ASP A 11 3.49 -8.95 6.97
C ASP A 11 2.10 -8.50 6.52
N VAL A 12 1.86 -8.60 5.21
CA VAL A 12 0.58 -8.23 4.60
C VAL A 12 -0.53 -9.13 5.14
N ALA A 13 -1.65 -8.53 5.53
CA ALA A 13 -2.83 -9.27 5.95
C ALA A 13 -3.38 -10.06 4.76
N GLU A 14 -3.79 -11.31 4.99
CA GLU A 14 -4.18 -12.22 3.91
C GLU A 14 -5.29 -11.66 3.02
N HIS A 15 -6.29 -10.99 3.61
CA HIS A 15 -7.39 -10.41 2.84
C HIS A 15 -6.96 -9.28 1.90
N ASP A 16 -5.79 -8.67 2.11
CA ASP A 16 -5.27 -7.62 1.22
C ASP A 16 -4.89 -8.18 -0.15
N TYR A 17 -4.45 -9.44 -0.21
CA TYR A 17 -4.16 -10.09 -1.48
C TYR A 17 -5.44 -10.26 -2.32
N ASP A 18 -6.57 -10.56 -1.68
CA ASP A 18 -7.85 -10.65 -2.38
C ASP A 18 -8.28 -9.27 -2.91
N ALA A 19 -8.08 -8.22 -2.12
CA ALA A 19 -8.38 -6.85 -2.54
C ALA A 19 -7.49 -6.45 -3.73
N ALA A 20 -6.20 -6.77 -3.68
CA ALA A 20 -5.28 -6.51 -4.79
C ALA A 20 -5.69 -7.26 -6.05
N HIS A 21 -6.08 -8.52 -5.93
CA HIS A 21 -6.56 -9.32 -7.05
C HIS A 21 -7.80 -8.68 -7.69
N ASN A 22 -8.75 -8.26 -6.88
CA ASN A 22 -9.96 -7.62 -7.37
C ASN A 22 -9.64 -6.35 -8.16
N TYR A 23 -8.74 -5.53 -7.64
CA TYR A 23 -8.31 -4.31 -8.31
C TYR A 23 -7.59 -4.62 -9.63
N LEU A 24 -6.63 -5.55 -9.60
CA LEU A 24 -5.84 -5.90 -10.78
C LEU A 24 -6.69 -6.54 -11.87
N SER A 25 -7.78 -7.23 -11.51
CA SER A 25 -8.71 -7.83 -12.47
C SER A 25 -9.45 -6.78 -13.30
N LEU A 26 -9.44 -5.51 -12.89
CA LEU A 26 -9.99 -4.41 -13.69
C LEU A 26 -9.01 -3.95 -14.77
N LYS A 27 -7.72 -4.25 -14.61
CA LYS A 27 -6.66 -3.80 -15.52
C LYS A 27 -6.09 -4.93 -16.37
N PHE A 28 -6.16 -6.15 -15.89
CA PHE A 28 -5.61 -7.35 -16.52
C PHE A 28 -6.67 -8.44 -16.52
N ASP A 29 -6.48 -9.46 -17.35
CA ASP A 29 -7.35 -10.64 -17.26
C ASP A 29 -7.13 -11.36 -15.92
N GLU A 30 -8.03 -12.24 -15.59
CA GLU A 30 -8.03 -12.93 -14.29
C GLU A 30 -6.76 -13.75 -14.07
N LYS A 31 -6.31 -14.44 -15.11
CA LYS A 31 -5.08 -15.24 -15.03
C LYS A 31 -3.88 -14.35 -14.74
N ARG A 32 -3.76 -13.22 -15.43
CA ARG A 32 -2.65 -12.29 -15.23
C ARG A 32 -2.70 -11.65 -13.85
N ALA A 33 -3.90 -11.26 -13.40
CA ALA A 33 -4.08 -10.71 -12.06
C ALA A 33 -3.61 -11.71 -10.99
N SER A 34 -3.97 -12.98 -11.12
CA SER A 34 -3.54 -14.03 -10.20
C SER A 34 -2.01 -14.21 -10.20
N GLU A 35 -1.39 -14.18 -11.38
CA GLU A 35 0.07 -14.26 -11.49
C GLU A 35 0.77 -13.10 -10.78
N ILE A 36 0.24 -11.87 -10.93
CA ILE A 36 0.82 -10.68 -10.29
C ILE A 36 0.71 -10.81 -8.77
N VAL A 37 -0.45 -11.23 -8.26
CA VAL A 37 -0.64 -11.42 -6.82
C VAL A 37 0.30 -12.51 -6.28
N ASP A 38 0.50 -13.60 -7.02
CA ASP A 38 1.45 -14.64 -6.63
C ASP A 38 2.87 -14.09 -6.54
N ARG A 39 3.27 -13.22 -7.47
CA ARG A 39 4.56 -12.54 -7.42
C ARG A 39 4.70 -11.69 -6.17
N MET A 40 3.62 -10.98 -5.80
CA MET A 40 3.62 -10.17 -4.56
C MET A 40 3.80 -11.04 -3.32
N ARG A 41 3.13 -12.20 -3.27
CA ARG A 41 3.27 -13.14 -2.15
C ARG A 41 4.70 -13.65 -1.99
N LYS A 42 5.41 -13.85 -3.10
CA LYS A 42 6.77 -14.37 -3.12
C LYS A 42 7.85 -13.31 -2.96
N ALA A 43 7.49 -12.05 -3.16
CA ALA A 43 8.43 -10.95 -3.06
C ALA A 43 8.84 -10.73 -1.60
N LYS A 44 10.07 -10.24 -1.39
CA LYS A 44 10.49 -9.85 -0.05
C LYS A 44 9.78 -8.59 0.36
N LEU A 45 9.45 -8.49 1.64
CA LEU A 45 8.94 -7.26 2.21
C LEU A 45 10.05 -6.21 2.12
N ALA A 46 9.73 -5.07 1.54
CA ALA A 46 10.66 -3.97 1.33
C ALA A 46 10.07 -2.69 1.91
N SER A 47 10.82 -1.61 1.90
CA SER A 47 10.33 -0.31 2.35
C SER A 47 10.67 0.74 1.31
N ARG A 48 9.73 1.66 1.10
CA ARG A 48 9.93 2.83 0.24
C ARG A 48 9.28 4.03 0.92
N ARG A 49 9.77 5.22 0.61
CA ARG A 49 9.18 6.45 1.14
C ARG A 49 7.81 6.68 0.54
N ALA A 50 6.90 7.22 1.35
CA ALA A 50 5.53 7.49 0.89
C ALA A 50 5.51 8.35 -0.38
N ASN A 51 6.30 9.44 -0.42
CA ASN A 51 6.34 10.31 -1.59
C ASN A 51 6.87 9.59 -2.83
N ASP A 52 7.82 8.69 -2.69
CA ASP A 52 8.37 7.94 -3.83
C ASP A 52 7.35 6.96 -4.39
N ILE A 53 6.57 6.31 -3.53
CA ILE A 53 5.49 5.43 -3.97
C ILE A 53 4.47 6.22 -4.78
N LEU A 54 4.06 7.40 -4.29
CA LEU A 54 3.08 8.23 -5.00
C LEU A 54 3.64 8.75 -6.32
N ARG A 55 4.92 9.16 -6.35
CA ARG A 55 5.56 9.61 -7.59
C ARG A 55 5.64 8.49 -8.62
N ALA A 56 6.05 7.30 -8.20
CA ALA A 56 6.20 6.15 -9.11
C ALA A 56 4.86 5.73 -9.71
N THR A 57 3.77 5.85 -8.94
CA THR A 57 2.44 5.46 -9.39
C THR A 57 1.68 6.59 -10.05
N GLY A 58 2.19 7.82 -10.00
CA GLY A 58 1.51 8.99 -10.57
C GLY A 58 0.26 9.40 -9.82
N LEU A 59 0.10 8.95 -8.58
CA LEU A 59 -1.10 9.24 -7.78
C LEU A 59 -0.86 10.42 -6.85
N PRO A 60 -1.84 11.31 -6.71
CA PRO A 60 -1.79 12.35 -5.67
C PRO A 60 -2.03 11.75 -4.30
N ALA A 61 -1.49 12.37 -3.25
CA ALA A 61 -1.84 12.00 -1.89
C ALA A 61 -3.30 12.39 -1.64
N LEU A 62 -4.08 11.45 -1.09
CA LEU A 62 -5.42 11.78 -0.63
C LEU A 62 -5.32 12.61 0.66
N PRO A 63 -6.21 13.59 0.85
CA PRO A 63 -6.16 14.44 2.04
C PRO A 63 -6.62 13.70 3.29
N LEU A 64 -6.29 14.25 4.46
CA LEU A 64 -6.76 13.70 5.75
C LEU A 64 -8.29 13.70 5.87
N THR A 65 -8.98 14.49 5.05
CA THR A 65 -10.45 14.51 5.03
C THR A 65 -11.06 13.37 4.23
N ASP A 66 -10.23 12.62 3.47
CA ASP A 66 -10.72 11.45 2.74
C ASP A 66 -11.23 10.39 3.72
N PRO A 67 -12.43 9.82 3.51
CA PRO A 67 -13.00 8.84 4.45
C PRO A 67 -12.12 7.61 4.68
N GLY A 68 -11.44 7.12 3.66
CA GLY A 68 -10.54 5.97 3.80
C GLY A 68 -9.30 6.32 4.60
N VAL A 69 -8.74 7.51 4.38
CA VAL A 69 -7.60 8.01 5.16
C VAL A 69 -8.00 8.21 6.62
N GLN A 70 -9.19 8.78 6.87
CA GLN A 70 -9.69 8.96 8.22
C GLN A 70 -9.89 7.63 8.95
N ARG A 71 -10.35 6.60 8.25
CA ARG A 71 -10.51 5.26 8.82
C ARG A 71 -9.17 4.72 9.30
N ASP A 72 -8.14 4.85 8.49
CA ASP A 72 -6.79 4.41 8.85
C ASP A 72 -6.20 5.27 9.98
N LEU A 73 -6.47 6.57 9.97
CA LEU A 73 -6.06 7.45 11.06
C LEU A 73 -6.70 7.04 12.40
N LEU A 74 -7.99 6.68 12.39
CA LEU A 74 -8.66 6.18 13.60
C LEU A 74 -8.03 4.90 14.10
N LYS A 75 -7.67 3.98 13.20
CA LYS A 75 -6.93 2.77 13.59
C LYS A 75 -5.62 3.12 14.25
N LEU A 76 -4.86 4.04 13.65
CA LEU A 76 -3.60 4.52 14.23
C LEU A 76 -3.81 5.07 15.64
N LEU A 77 -4.80 5.93 15.82
CA LEU A 77 -5.09 6.56 17.12
C LEU A 77 -5.55 5.52 18.15
N ASN A 78 -6.15 4.43 17.72
CA ASN A 78 -6.57 3.34 18.60
C ASN A 78 -5.45 2.31 18.85
N GLY A 79 -4.25 2.56 18.37
CA GLY A 79 -3.12 1.66 18.56
C GLY A 79 -3.14 0.41 17.68
N GLU A 80 -3.99 0.38 16.65
CA GLU A 80 -4.05 -0.74 15.74
C GLU A 80 -2.90 -0.67 14.73
N LYS A 81 -2.39 -1.85 14.35
CA LYS A 81 -1.34 -1.96 13.34
C LYS A 81 -1.97 -1.95 11.95
N LEU A 82 -1.29 -1.29 11.01
CA LEU A 82 -1.70 -1.27 9.61
C LEU A 82 -0.94 -2.32 8.80
N SER A 83 -1.62 -2.88 7.81
CA SER A 83 -1.00 -3.87 6.91
C SER A 83 -0.06 -3.18 5.93
N PRO A 84 1.12 -3.76 5.62
CA PRO A 84 1.96 -3.29 4.52
C PRO A 84 1.19 -3.22 3.21
N VAL A 85 1.72 -2.45 2.27
CA VAL A 85 1.04 -2.10 1.02
C VAL A 85 1.44 -3.07 -0.10
N LEU A 86 0.56 -3.29 -1.07
CA LEU A 86 0.84 -4.09 -2.25
C LEU A 86 0.96 -3.17 -3.47
N VAL A 87 2.11 -3.21 -4.13
CA VAL A 87 2.41 -2.38 -5.30
C VAL A 87 2.75 -3.28 -6.48
N SER A 88 2.13 -3.01 -7.63
CA SER A 88 2.44 -3.68 -8.87
C SER A 88 3.51 -2.91 -9.62
N ASP A 89 4.52 -3.61 -10.13
CA ASP A 89 5.54 -3.04 -11.01
C ASP A 89 5.29 -3.36 -12.50
N GLN A 90 4.13 -3.90 -12.82
CA GLN A 90 3.80 -4.34 -14.18
C GLN A 90 3.49 -3.16 -15.10
N LYS A 91 3.78 -3.34 -16.39
CA LYS A 91 3.50 -2.32 -17.39
C LYS A 91 2.01 -2.00 -17.45
N PRO A 92 1.64 -0.74 -17.73
CA PRO A 92 2.49 0.34 -18.22
C PRO A 92 3.30 1.08 -17.15
N GLY A 93 3.13 0.79 -15.87
CA GLY A 93 3.88 1.43 -14.82
C GLY A 93 3.44 0.97 -13.43
N ALA A 94 4.18 1.39 -12.41
CA ALA A 94 3.87 1.03 -11.03
C ALA A 94 2.48 1.50 -10.62
N ASP A 95 1.81 0.70 -9.80
CA ASP A 95 0.46 0.99 -9.34
C ASP A 95 0.27 0.43 -7.93
N ILE A 96 -0.51 1.12 -7.11
CA ILE A 96 -0.87 0.61 -5.78
C ILE A 96 -2.06 -0.33 -5.96
N ALA A 97 -1.82 -1.63 -5.80
CA ALA A 97 -2.88 -2.63 -5.92
C ALA A 97 -3.75 -2.69 -4.66
N ASP A 98 -3.17 -2.39 -3.50
CA ASP A 98 -3.90 -2.28 -2.24
C ASP A 98 -3.11 -1.39 -1.27
N GLY A 99 -3.79 -0.47 -0.61
CA GLY A 99 -3.20 0.37 0.43
C GLY A 99 -3.01 1.83 0.08
N TYR A 100 -3.68 2.35 -0.93
CA TYR A 100 -3.56 3.76 -1.33
C TYR A 100 -3.87 4.70 -0.16
N HIS A 101 -4.91 4.40 0.65
CA HIS A 101 -5.25 5.23 1.81
C HIS A 101 -4.13 5.20 2.86
N ARG A 102 -3.48 4.06 3.05
CA ARG A 102 -2.37 3.93 4.01
C ARG A 102 -1.14 4.70 3.57
N VAL A 103 -0.81 4.68 2.28
CA VAL A 103 0.28 5.49 1.73
C VAL A 103 -0.03 6.98 1.88
N SER A 104 -1.28 7.37 1.61
CA SER A 104 -1.72 8.77 1.76
C SER A 104 -1.65 9.23 3.20
N LEU A 105 -2.06 8.40 4.16
CA LEU A 105 -1.94 8.71 5.58
C LEU A 105 -0.47 8.93 5.95
N ALA A 106 0.39 8.01 5.57
CA ALA A 106 1.83 8.13 5.83
C ALA A 106 2.38 9.43 5.26
N TYR A 107 2.04 9.75 4.03
CA TYR A 107 2.46 10.99 3.37
C TYR A 107 2.00 12.24 4.13
N ASN A 108 0.76 12.24 4.60
CA ASN A 108 0.22 13.39 5.33
C ASN A 108 0.92 13.60 6.68
N ILE A 109 1.41 12.54 7.30
CA ILE A 109 2.19 12.64 8.55
C ILE A 109 3.60 13.10 8.24
N ASP A 110 4.26 12.44 7.28
CA ASP A 110 5.62 12.75 6.85
C ASP A 110 5.82 12.17 5.44
N PRO A 111 6.00 13.02 4.41
CA PRO A 111 6.20 12.53 3.03
C PRO A 111 7.36 11.56 2.88
N PHE A 112 8.36 11.64 3.74
CA PHE A 112 9.53 10.76 3.70
C PHE A 112 9.41 9.53 4.57
N MET A 113 8.24 9.32 5.18
CA MET A 113 8.03 8.13 6.02
C MET A 113 8.19 6.86 5.19
N SER A 114 8.94 5.90 5.74
CA SER A 114 9.08 4.58 5.13
C SER A 114 7.78 3.80 5.27
N VAL A 115 7.32 3.22 4.16
CA VAL A 115 6.12 2.39 4.10
C VAL A 115 6.55 1.00 3.68
N PRO A 116 6.23 -0.05 4.47
CA PRO A 116 6.54 -1.41 4.06
C PRO A 116 5.62 -1.86 2.93
N LEU A 117 6.18 -2.61 1.98
CA LEU A 117 5.42 -3.08 0.83
C LEU A 117 5.99 -4.37 0.25
N ARG A 118 5.16 -5.05 -0.54
CA ARG A 118 5.60 -6.12 -1.44
C ARG A 118 5.36 -5.64 -2.86
N LEU A 119 6.39 -5.81 -3.71
CA LEU A 119 6.39 -5.34 -5.09
C LEU A 119 6.31 -6.54 -6.04
N GLY A 120 5.32 -6.55 -6.90
CA GLY A 120 5.16 -7.66 -7.84
C GLY A 120 4.54 -7.32 -9.18
#